data_8bfec8e179fecd0e53a753b35b0e24a8
#
_entry.id   8bfec8e179fecd0e53a753b35b0e24a8
#
_cell.length_a   1.000
_cell.length_b   1.000
_cell.length_c   1.000
_cell.angle_alpha   90.00
_cell.angle_beta   90.00
_cell.angle_gamma   90.00
#
_symmetry.space_group_name_H-M   'P 1'
#
loop_
_entity.id
_entity.type
_entity.pdbx_description
1 polymer ?
#
loop_
_entity_poly.entity_id
_entity_poly.type
_entity_poly.pdbx_seq_one_letter_code
_entity_poly.pdbx_strand_id
1 'polypeptide(L)'
;MQTNYFILMHHELIITITIMLLLVIKVGSDKLSNQMVANVTNGLLLASLVLGFILKPEGNVFGDMFHTDGFALLQKNILIAGTLIISLQASTWLKDYEHAAEFYILLLSTLLGMCFMISSRHFLMFYLSLELSTIPLAALANFDLHLKRSSEAALKLIISSAFSSGLMLLGISFLYGTTGSLSFAEVANTIQLNTPLQLFAFVLIFAGFGFKISAVPFHLWTADVYEGSPVAVTSYLSVISKGAVLFVFITVLFNVFALYAHSWYYLIVIVSLFTMVIGNLFALRQTNIKRFLAFSSISQVGFILIGLSGGTHTSAASVVYFIVVYIFSNLGAFGVIALVQGLTGKENINDYKGFYLNNKMLSWMLGIALFSLAGIPPVAGFFGKFFLLLSGAEKGAYWLIAIAAINMVVSLYYYLNIVKNIFIDKSDNSIEKLPIAIQPRIAMIICVIGVVGSGLCGGLYQYIFDLVK
;
A
#
# COMPACT_ATOMS: atom_id res chain seq x y z
N MET A 1 -28.69 13.24 18.58
CA MET A 1 -27.70 12.39 19.27
C MET A 1 -26.40 13.17 19.35
N GLN A 2 -25.86 13.38 20.56
CA GLN A 2 -24.51 13.96 20.66
C GLN A 2 -23.55 12.99 19.96
N THR A 3 -22.93 13.44 18.90
CA THR A 3 -21.91 12.68 18.16
C THR A 3 -20.74 12.43 19.10
N ASN A 4 -20.55 11.17 19.47
CA ASN A 4 -19.45 10.81 20.38
C ASN A 4 -18.15 10.79 19.56
N TYR A 5 -17.44 11.90 19.55
CA TYR A 5 -16.18 12.11 18.82
C TYR A 5 -15.16 10.98 19.08
N PHE A 6 -15.11 10.48 20.31
CA PHE A 6 -14.18 9.41 20.69
C PHE A 6 -14.48 8.09 19.99
N ILE A 7 -15.74 7.77 19.72
CA ILE A 7 -16.12 6.54 19.01
C ILE A 7 -15.88 6.70 17.51
N LEU A 8 -16.20 7.87 16.93
CA LEU A 8 -15.98 8.14 15.51
C LEU A 8 -14.51 8.10 15.11
N MET A 9 -13.61 8.52 15.98
CA MET A 9 -12.17 8.63 15.75
C MET A 9 -11.36 7.60 16.53
N HIS A 10 -11.94 6.46 16.92
CA HIS A 10 -11.29 5.50 17.82
C HIS A 10 -9.94 4.98 17.27
N HIS A 11 -9.80 4.76 15.96
CA HIS A 11 -8.54 4.35 15.34
C HIS A 11 -7.47 5.42 15.49
N GLU A 12 -7.78 6.67 15.12
CA GLU A 12 -6.87 7.80 15.20
C GLU A 12 -6.45 8.07 16.65
N LEU A 13 -7.39 7.97 17.58
CA LEU A 13 -7.12 8.17 19.01
C LEU A 13 -6.21 7.08 19.57
N ILE A 14 -6.47 5.80 19.28
CA ILE A 14 -5.63 4.69 19.76
C ILE A 14 -4.21 4.83 19.21
N ILE A 15 -4.06 5.14 17.92
CA ILE A 15 -2.74 5.33 17.30
C ILE A 15 -2.04 6.53 17.95
N THR A 16 -2.73 7.66 18.16
CA THR A 16 -2.17 8.85 18.80
C THR A 16 -1.73 8.55 20.24
N ILE A 17 -2.58 7.87 21.01
CA ILE A 17 -2.24 7.46 22.38
C ILE A 17 -1.02 6.53 22.37
N THR A 18 -0.92 5.62 21.41
CA THR A 18 0.25 4.73 21.26
C THR A 18 1.52 5.54 21.01
N ILE A 19 1.48 6.51 20.09
CA ILE A 19 2.62 7.38 19.79
C ILE A 19 3.05 8.15 21.07
N MET A 20 2.10 8.78 21.77
CA MET A 20 2.38 9.54 22.98
C MET A 20 2.95 8.64 24.09
N LEU A 21 2.40 7.44 24.26
CA LEU A 21 2.89 6.46 25.21
C LEU A 21 4.34 6.05 24.91
N LEU A 22 4.65 5.76 23.64
CA LEU A 22 6.03 5.43 23.23
C LEU A 22 7.00 6.60 23.45
N LEU A 23 6.57 7.84 23.19
CA LEU A 23 7.38 9.04 23.46
C LEU A 23 7.66 9.20 24.96
N VAL A 24 6.64 9.08 25.81
CA VAL A 24 6.79 9.20 27.28
C VAL A 24 7.73 8.11 27.80
N ILE A 25 7.54 6.88 27.34
CA ILE A 25 8.38 5.75 27.72
C ILE A 25 9.85 5.98 27.28
N LYS A 26 10.08 6.48 26.08
CA LYS A 26 11.45 6.76 25.57
C LYS A 26 12.14 7.86 26.36
N VAL A 27 11.43 8.92 26.74
CA VAL A 27 11.99 10.03 27.54
C VAL A 27 12.20 9.62 29.01
N GLY A 28 11.34 8.74 29.53
CA GLY A 28 11.36 8.35 30.95
C GLY A 28 12.34 7.23 31.31
N SER A 29 12.92 6.51 30.34
CA SER A 29 13.80 5.37 30.62
C SER A 29 14.82 5.11 29.51
N ASP A 30 16.10 5.19 29.86
CA ASP A 30 17.22 4.87 28.96
C ASP A 30 17.41 3.36 28.72
N LYS A 31 16.72 2.49 29.49
CA LYS A 31 16.92 1.02 29.47
C LYS A 31 15.68 0.25 28.99
N LEU A 32 14.96 0.79 28.04
CA LEU A 32 13.81 0.07 27.48
C LEU A 32 14.23 -1.11 26.63
N SER A 33 13.59 -2.25 26.88
CA SER A 33 13.70 -3.39 25.98
C SER A 33 12.94 -3.09 24.69
N ASN A 34 13.63 -3.16 23.54
CA ASN A 34 13.02 -3.02 22.21
C ASN A 34 11.86 -4.03 22.01
N GLN A 35 11.95 -5.20 22.66
CA GLN A 35 10.88 -6.20 22.68
C GLN A 35 9.61 -5.69 23.38
N MET A 36 9.75 -4.90 24.46
CA MET A 36 8.61 -4.29 25.16
C MET A 36 7.94 -3.24 24.27
N VAL A 37 8.71 -2.39 23.61
CA VAL A 37 8.21 -1.40 22.63
C VAL A 37 7.42 -2.08 21.53
N ALA A 38 7.97 -3.14 20.92
CA ALA A 38 7.30 -3.93 19.90
C ALA A 38 6.00 -4.57 20.40
N ASN A 39 6.02 -5.16 21.60
CA ASN A 39 4.83 -5.82 22.18
C ASN A 39 3.70 -4.82 22.50
N VAL A 40 4.04 -3.65 23.07
CA VAL A 40 3.07 -2.57 23.33
C VAL A 40 2.45 -2.08 22.03
N THR A 41 3.27 -1.79 21.02
CA THR A 41 2.80 -1.35 19.70
C THR A 41 1.89 -2.40 19.06
N ASN A 42 2.31 -3.66 19.03
CA ASN A 42 1.52 -4.76 18.46
C ASN A 42 0.21 -4.99 19.22
N GLY A 43 0.24 -4.92 20.55
CA GLY A 43 -0.96 -5.06 21.38
C GLY A 43 -1.99 -3.97 21.13
N LEU A 44 -1.56 -2.70 21.02
CA LEU A 44 -2.45 -1.58 20.77
C LEU A 44 -2.96 -1.54 19.32
N LEU A 45 -2.15 -1.92 18.34
CA LEU A 45 -2.60 -2.10 16.95
C LEU A 45 -3.65 -3.22 16.86
N LEU A 46 -3.43 -4.35 17.56
CA LEU A 46 -4.41 -5.44 17.61
C LEU A 46 -5.71 -4.99 18.30
N ALA A 47 -5.62 -4.25 19.40
CA ALA A 47 -6.79 -3.69 20.07
C ALA A 47 -7.56 -2.73 19.15
N SER A 48 -6.85 -1.84 18.43
CA SER A 48 -7.45 -0.96 17.44
C SER A 48 -8.19 -1.74 16.34
N LEU A 49 -7.56 -2.80 15.82
CA LEU A 49 -8.16 -3.66 14.80
C LEU A 49 -9.43 -4.36 15.31
N VAL A 50 -9.39 -4.94 16.50
CA VAL A 50 -10.56 -5.61 17.11
C VAL A 50 -11.71 -4.64 17.33
N LEU A 51 -11.41 -3.45 17.89
CA LEU A 51 -12.43 -2.41 18.08
C LEU A 51 -13.02 -1.92 16.76
N GLY A 52 -12.23 -1.83 15.69
CA GLY A 52 -12.73 -1.45 14.37
C GLY A 52 -13.69 -2.45 13.73
N PHE A 53 -13.70 -3.72 14.15
CA PHE A 53 -14.70 -4.70 13.73
C PHE A 53 -15.94 -4.71 14.63
N ILE A 54 -15.79 -4.34 15.91
CA ILE A 54 -16.88 -4.33 16.89
C ILE A 54 -17.68 -3.02 16.77
N LEU A 55 -16.98 -1.89 16.73
CA LEU A 55 -17.58 -0.57 16.67
C LEU A 55 -17.88 -0.24 15.21
N LYS A 56 -19.10 0.19 14.93
CA LYS A 56 -19.52 0.63 13.59
C LYS A 56 -20.09 2.04 13.66
N PRO A 57 -19.30 3.03 14.08
CA PRO A 57 -19.77 4.40 14.14
C PRO A 57 -19.92 4.97 12.73
N GLU A 58 -20.93 5.80 12.55
CA GLU A 58 -21.18 6.57 11.35
C GLU A 58 -21.46 8.02 11.71
N GLY A 59 -20.82 8.96 11.03
CA GLY A 59 -21.04 10.38 11.24
C GLY A 59 -19.88 11.27 10.81
N ASN A 60 -20.12 12.58 10.97
CA ASN A 60 -19.20 13.65 10.61
C ASN A 60 -18.66 14.36 11.84
N VAL A 61 -17.43 14.89 11.72
CA VAL A 61 -16.74 15.66 12.74
C VAL A 61 -16.03 16.85 12.09
N PHE A 62 -15.73 17.87 12.87
CA PHE A 62 -15.00 19.07 12.43
C PHE A 62 -15.65 19.81 11.25
N GLY A 63 -16.96 20.07 11.33
CA GLY A 63 -17.66 20.77 10.27
C GLY A 63 -17.64 20.02 8.93
N ASP A 64 -17.89 18.72 8.99
CA ASP A 64 -17.92 17.80 7.84
C ASP A 64 -16.57 17.55 7.15
N MET A 65 -15.46 18.03 7.71
CA MET A 65 -14.15 17.75 7.15
C MET A 65 -13.73 16.29 7.33
N PHE A 66 -14.20 15.63 8.41
CA PHE A 66 -13.92 14.24 8.75
C PHE A 66 -15.20 13.42 8.74
N HIS A 67 -15.19 12.32 8.01
CA HIS A 67 -16.32 11.40 7.90
C HIS A 67 -15.88 9.97 8.19
N THR A 68 -16.70 9.24 8.93
CA THR A 68 -16.51 7.80 9.16
C THR A 68 -17.81 7.09 8.85
N ASP A 69 -17.69 6.03 8.05
CA ASP A 69 -18.74 5.08 7.69
C ASP A 69 -18.18 3.66 7.68
N GLY A 70 -19.00 2.67 7.40
CA GLY A 70 -18.59 1.26 7.36
C GLY A 70 -17.49 1.00 6.32
N PHE A 71 -17.50 1.73 5.19
CA PHE A 71 -16.50 1.59 4.13
C PHE A 71 -15.15 2.18 4.54
N ALA A 72 -15.13 3.38 5.12
CA ALA A 72 -13.93 4.00 5.66
C ALA A 72 -13.32 3.18 6.81
N LEU A 73 -14.14 2.61 7.69
CA LEU A 73 -13.69 1.72 8.76
C LEU A 73 -13.02 0.46 8.21
N LEU A 74 -13.60 -0.18 7.19
CA LEU A 74 -12.99 -1.33 6.54
C LEU A 74 -11.61 -0.97 5.96
N GLN A 75 -11.50 0.15 5.27
CA GLN A 75 -10.23 0.62 4.68
C GLN A 75 -9.16 0.86 5.76
N LYS A 76 -9.51 1.51 6.88
CA LYS A 76 -8.61 1.70 8.02
C LYS A 76 -8.20 0.37 8.64
N ASN A 77 -9.12 -0.56 8.86
CA ASN A 77 -8.83 -1.90 9.37
C ASN A 77 -7.84 -2.66 8.49
N ILE A 78 -7.97 -2.56 7.16
CA ILE A 78 -7.04 -3.15 6.19
C ILE A 78 -5.62 -2.59 6.37
N LEU A 79 -5.47 -1.26 6.52
CA LEU A 79 -4.17 -0.64 6.72
C LEU A 79 -3.55 -0.98 8.08
N ILE A 80 -4.35 -1.00 9.15
CA ILE A 80 -3.92 -1.37 10.51
C ILE A 80 -3.46 -2.84 10.53
N ALA A 81 -4.21 -3.76 9.92
CA ALA A 81 -3.83 -5.16 9.81
C ALA A 81 -2.50 -5.34 9.06
N GLY A 82 -2.32 -4.66 7.94
CA GLY A 82 -1.06 -4.68 7.19
C GLY A 82 0.11 -4.09 7.98
N THR A 83 -0.11 -2.98 8.71
CA THR A 83 0.90 -2.37 9.57
C THR A 83 1.29 -3.29 10.73
N LEU A 84 0.32 -3.99 11.35
CA LEU A 84 0.58 -4.99 12.38
C LEU A 84 1.45 -6.14 11.85
N ILE A 85 1.18 -6.64 10.65
CA ILE A 85 1.99 -7.69 10.01
C ILE A 85 3.43 -7.19 9.81
N ILE A 86 3.63 -5.97 9.32
CA ILE A 86 4.97 -5.37 9.13
C ILE A 86 5.68 -5.19 10.46
N SER A 87 4.99 -4.70 11.49
CA SER A 87 5.54 -4.55 12.85
C SER A 87 6.02 -5.89 13.41
N LEU A 88 5.26 -6.97 13.24
CA LEU A 88 5.66 -8.32 13.63
C LEU A 88 6.88 -8.82 12.84
N GLN A 89 6.95 -8.54 11.53
CA GLN A 89 8.08 -8.92 10.68
C GLN A 89 9.36 -8.15 11.02
N ALA A 90 9.25 -6.86 11.37
CA ALA A 90 10.37 -6.01 11.72
C ALA A 90 10.98 -6.32 13.10
N SER A 91 10.27 -7.04 13.97
CA SER A 91 10.64 -7.27 15.37
C SER A 91 12.03 -7.90 15.55
N THR A 92 12.44 -8.77 14.63
CA THR A 92 13.78 -9.41 14.70
C THR A 92 14.89 -8.45 14.32
N TRP A 93 14.69 -7.63 13.29
CA TRP A 93 15.64 -6.62 12.86
C TRP A 93 15.80 -5.51 13.89
N LEU A 94 14.70 -5.09 14.53
CA LEU A 94 14.69 -4.02 15.53
C LEU A 94 15.12 -4.47 16.94
N LYS A 95 15.32 -5.77 17.18
CA LYS A 95 15.58 -6.31 18.52
C LYS A 95 16.75 -5.65 19.21
N ASP A 96 17.85 -5.50 18.47
CA ASP A 96 19.11 -4.93 18.97
C ASP A 96 19.41 -3.56 18.35
N TYR A 97 18.41 -2.90 17.76
CA TYR A 97 18.58 -1.61 17.09
C TYR A 97 18.35 -0.45 18.07
N GLU A 98 19.30 0.49 18.14
CA GLU A 98 19.28 1.60 19.10
C GLU A 98 18.02 2.48 19.01
N HIS A 99 17.50 2.68 17.79
CA HIS A 99 16.39 3.59 17.51
C HIS A 99 15.05 2.85 17.25
N ALA A 100 14.84 1.69 17.88
CA ALA A 100 13.64 0.90 17.65
C ALA A 100 12.34 1.65 18.01
N ALA A 101 12.35 2.43 19.10
CA ALA A 101 11.17 3.22 19.50
C ALA A 101 10.82 4.29 18.46
N GLU A 102 11.81 4.99 17.94
CA GLU A 102 11.66 6.00 16.89
C GLU A 102 11.10 5.39 15.60
N PHE A 103 11.52 4.18 15.25
CA PHE A 103 10.94 3.46 14.12
C PHE A 103 9.42 3.28 14.28
N TYR A 104 8.98 2.80 15.43
CA TYR A 104 7.54 2.59 15.69
C TYR A 104 6.77 3.90 15.76
N ILE A 105 7.34 4.96 16.34
CA ILE A 105 6.72 6.29 16.38
C ILE A 105 6.51 6.82 14.96
N LEU A 106 7.54 6.76 14.11
CA LEU A 106 7.45 7.20 12.73
C LEU A 106 6.45 6.34 11.92
N LEU A 107 6.48 5.02 12.09
CA LEU A 107 5.57 4.09 11.43
C LEU A 107 4.11 4.39 11.79
N LEU A 108 3.81 4.59 13.09
CA LEU A 108 2.48 4.93 13.57
C LEU A 108 2.05 6.33 13.13
N SER A 109 2.98 7.29 13.05
CA SER A 109 2.68 8.64 12.54
C SER A 109 2.27 8.61 11.06
N THR A 110 2.92 7.75 10.23
CA THR A 110 2.48 7.55 8.85
C THR A 110 1.09 6.93 8.79
N LEU A 111 0.83 5.92 9.62
CA LEU A 111 -0.47 5.25 9.68
C LEU A 111 -1.58 6.21 10.12
N LEU A 112 -1.30 7.07 11.12
CA LEU A 112 -2.21 8.11 11.58
C LEU A 112 -2.60 9.05 10.43
N GLY A 113 -1.62 9.54 9.67
CA GLY A 113 -1.86 10.36 8.49
C GLY A 113 -2.75 9.64 7.46
N MET A 114 -2.52 8.34 7.22
CA MET A 114 -3.33 7.55 6.30
C MET A 114 -4.77 7.36 6.80
N CYS A 115 -4.99 7.16 8.10
CA CYS A 115 -6.34 7.06 8.68
C CYS A 115 -7.11 8.39 8.53
N PHE A 116 -6.47 9.52 8.83
CA PHE A 116 -7.07 10.84 8.59
C PHE A 116 -7.36 11.09 7.10
N MET A 117 -6.46 10.67 6.21
CA MET A 117 -6.62 10.81 4.77
C MET A 117 -7.86 10.07 4.25
N ILE A 118 -8.11 8.83 4.71
CA ILE A 118 -9.29 8.04 4.35
C ILE A 118 -10.58 8.72 4.81
N SER A 119 -10.59 9.30 6.00
CA SER A 119 -11.75 10.00 6.55
C SER A 119 -11.95 11.41 6.00
N SER A 120 -11.05 11.94 5.20
CA SER A 120 -11.15 13.32 4.71
C SER A 120 -12.31 13.49 3.72
N ARG A 121 -13.06 14.59 3.91
CA ARG A 121 -14.10 15.10 2.98
C ARG A 121 -13.84 16.55 2.57
N HIS A 122 -12.59 16.99 2.78
CA HIS A 122 -12.15 18.36 2.53
C HIS A 122 -10.71 18.34 2.03
N PHE A 123 -10.40 19.07 0.96
CA PHE A 123 -9.07 19.06 0.35
C PHE A 123 -7.95 19.52 1.28
N LEU A 124 -8.21 20.45 2.20
CA LEU A 124 -7.21 20.86 3.19
C LEU A 124 -6.86 19.71 4.13
N MET A 125 -7.87 19.04 4.68
CA MET A 125 -7.66 17.88 5.57
C MET A 125 -6.95 16.76 4.83
N PHE A 126 -7.37 16.46 3.60
CA PHE A 126 -6.72 15.47 2.73
C PHE A 126 -5.23 15.79 2.54
N TYR A 127 -4.91 17.04 2.17
CA TYR A 127 -3.52 17.43 1.91
C TYR A 127 -2.65 17.37 3.17
N LEU A 128 -3.13 17.89 4.30
CA LEU A 128 -2.41 17.81 5.58
C LEU A 128 -2.18 16.35 6.02
N SER A 129 -3.16 15.51 5.84
CA SER A 129 -3.08 14.07 6.16
C SER A 129 -2.09 13.34 5.24
N LEU A 130 -2.04 13.73 3.95
CA LEU A 130 -1.08 13.23 2.98
C LEU A 130 0.36 13.57 3.40
N GLU A 131 0.62 14.82 3.81
CA GLU A 131 1.95 15.23 4.28
C GLU A 131 2.31 14.58 5.62
N LEU A 132 1.36 14.45 6.55
CA LEU A 132 1.55 13.72 7.81
C LEU A 132 1.95 12.25 7.56
N SER A 133 1.45 11.63 6.49
CA SER A 133 1.85 10.27 6.13
C SER A 133 3.19 10.20 5.41
N THR A 134 3.57 11.24 4.67
CA THR A 134 4.72 11.22 3.75
C THR A 134 6.03 11.59 4.43
N ILE A 135 6.04 12.63 5.27
CA ILE A 135 7.27 13.14 5.91
C ILE A 135 7.91 12.09 6.82
N PRO A 136 7.16 11.44 7.75
CA PRO A 136 7.75 10.38 8.56
C PRO A 136 8.18 9.16 7.73
N LEU A 137 7.50 8.88 6.63
CA LEU A 137 7.86 7.79 5.73
C LEU A 137 9.18 8.03 5.00
N ALA A 138 9.47 9.28 4.64
CA ALA A 138 10.76 9.65 4.08
C ALA A 138 11.90 9.51 5.13
N ALA A 139 11.63 9.85 6.39
CA ALA A 139 12.56 9.58 7.49
C ALA A 139 12.80 8.07 7.69
N LEU A 140 11.75 7.26 7.63
CA LEU A 140 11.85 5.80 7.67
C LEU A 140 12.68 5.24 6.51
N ALA A 141 12.59 5.83 5.32
CA ALA A 141 13.41 5.38 4.18
C ALA A 141 14.91 5.54 4.42
N ASN A 142 15.32 6.50 5.25
CA ASN A 142 16.72 6.70 5.71
C ASN A 142 17.00 6.04 7.08
N PHE A 143 16.20 5.08 7.51
CA PHE A 143 16.34 4.58 8.88
C PHE A 143 17.66 3.84 9.13
N ASP A 144 18.24 3.23 8.11
CA ASP A 144 19.60 2.66 8.18
C ASP A 144 20.63 3.73 7.86
N LEU A 145 21.01 4.52 8.89
CA LEU A 145 21.88 5.68 8.77
C LEU A 145 23.30 5.36 8.30
N HIS A 146 23.76 4.11 8.45
CA HIS A 146 25.09 3.67 8.06
C HIS A 146 25.21 3.37 6.57
N LEU A 147 24.11 3.17 5.87
CA LEU A 147 24.06 2.84 4.45
C LEU A 147 23.84 4.08 3.58
N LYS A 148 24.84 4.47 2.78
CA LYS A 148 24.71 5.58 1.82
C LYS A 148 23.49 5.42 0.89
N ARG A 149 23.18 4.17 0.48
CA ARG A 149 22.02 3.88 -0.36
C ARG A 149 20.67 4.21 0.32
N SER A 150 20.62 4.11 1.67
CA SER A 150 19.43 4.47 2.45
C SER A 150 19.21 5.99 2.44
N SER A 151 20.27 6.77 2.60
CA SER A 151 20.23 8.23 2.52
C SER A 151 19.87 8.71 1.11
N GLU A 152 20.39 8.06 0.06
CA GLU A 152 20.02 8.36 -1.32
C GLU A 152 18.55 8.07 -1.60
N ALA A 153 18.04 6.94 -1.11
CA ALA A 153 16.63 6.56 -1.22
C ALA A 153 15.70 7.60 -0.57
N ALA A 154 16.02 8.02 0.65
CA ALA A 154 15.25 9.04 1.35
C ALA A 154 15.29 10.40 0.66
N LEU A 155 16.46 10.82 0.17
CA LEU A 155 16.61 12.07 -0.56
C LEU A 155 15.78 12.07 -1.85
N LYS A 156 15.82 10.97 -2.61
CA LYS A 156 14.99 10.80 -3.82
C LYS A 156 13.51 10.82 -3.48
N LEU A 157 13.11 10.16 -2.39
CA LEU A 157 11.70 10.12 -1.96
C LEU A 157 11.22 11.51 -1.54
N ILE A 158 11.95 12.23 -0.66
CA ILE A 158 11.48 13.51 -0.12
C ILE A 158 11.43 14.59 -1.20
N ILE A 159 12.45 14.72 -2.05
CA ILE A 159 12.49 15.75 -3.10
C ILE A 159 11.39 15.51 -4.13
N SER A 160 11.29 14.29 -4.66
CA SER A 160 10.27 13.98 -5.68
C SER A 160 8.85 14.01 -5.11
N SER A 161 8.67 13.62 -3.84
CA SER A 161 7.38 13.73 -3.16
C SER A 161 6.98 15.19 -2.93
N ALA A 162 7.91 16.05 -2.46
CA ALA A 162 7.64 17.46 -2.26
C ALA A 162 7.24 18.17 -3.55
N PHE A 163 7.92 17.85 -4.67
CA PHE A 163 7.54 18.37 -5.98
C PHE A 163 6.13 17.93 -6.39
N SER A 164 5.82 16.65 -6.22
CA SER A 164 4.51 16.09 -6.55
C SER A 164 3.39 16.67 -5.67
N SER A 165 3.64 16.81 -4.36
CA SER A 165 2.71 17.44 -3.42
C SER A 165 2.49 18.92 -3.75
N GLY A 166 3.55 19.64 -4.19
CA GLY A 166 3.44 21.03 -4.67
C GLY A 166 2.55 21.16 -5.90
N LEU A 167 2.67 20.25 -6.88
CA LEU A 167 1.78 20.23 -8.04
C LEU A 167 0.33 19.93 -7.63
N MET A 168 0.11 18.99 -6.72
CA MET A 168 -1.23 18.69 -6.19
C MET A 168 -1.82 19.90 -5.47
N LEU A 169 -1.04 20.59 -4.63
CA LEU A 169 -1.49 21.78 -3.91
C LEU A 169 -1.83 22.91 -4.86
N LEU A 170 -1.06 23.10 -5.93
CA LEU A 170 -1.37 24.07 -6.99
C LEU A 170 -2.70 23.73 -7.67
N GLY A 171 -2.94 22.44 -7.97
CA GLY A 171 -4.23 21.98 -8.50
C GLY A 171 -5.40 22.28 -7.56
N ILE A 172 -5.23 22.00 -6.26
CA ILE A 172 -6.23 22.31 -5.22
C ILE A 172 -6.47 23.83 -5.15
N SER A 173 -5.42 24.65 -5.27
CA SER A 173 -5.53 26.12 -5.27
C SER A 173 -6.34 26.65 -6.47
N PHE A 174 -6.10 26.12 -7.68
CA PHE A 174 -6.90 26.48 -8.85
C PHE A 174 -8.35 26.03 -8.73
N LEU A 175 -8.56 24.85 -8.14
CA LEU A 175 -9.91 24.35 -7.88
C LEU A 175 -10.65 25.29 -6.89
N TYR A 176 -9.98 25.67 -5.79
CA TYR A 176 -10.53 26.65 -4.84
C TYR A 176 -10.80 28.00 -5.48
N GLY A 177 -9.89 28.52 -6.31
CA GLY A 177 -10.06 29.79 -7.00
C GLY A 177 -11.26 29.84 -7.95
N THR A 178 -11.69 28.68 -8.47
CA THR A 178 -12.82 28.58 -9.41
C THR A 178 -14.14 28.17 -8.75
N THR A 179 -14.08 27.44 -7.63
CA THR A 179 -15.29 26.91 -6.94
C THR A 179 -15.63 27.68 -5.66
N GLY A 180 -14.66 28.41 -5.07
CA GLY A 180 -14.80 29.10 -3.79
C GLY A 180 -14.81 28.18 -2.58
N SER A 181 -14.65 26.85 -2.74
CA SER A 181 -14.70 25.88 -1.66
C SER A 181 -13.62 24.81 -1.77
N LEU A 182 -13.30 24.19 -0.62
CA LEU A 182 -12.43 23.01 -0.50
C LEU A 182 -13.18 21.76 0.00
N SER A 183 -14.48 21.88 0.31
CA SER A 183 -15.35 20.75 0.65
C SER A 183 -15.58 19.88 -0.58
N PHE A 184 -15.45 18.57 -0.43
CA PHE A 184 -15.66 17.63 -1.54
C PHE A 184 -17.08 17.75 -2.14
N ALA A 185 -18.10 17.89 -1.29
CA ALA A 185 -19.48 18.02 -1.72
C ALA A 185 -19.74 19.34 -2.46
N GLU A 186 -19.24 20.46 -1.94
CA GLU A 186 -19.43 21.77 -2.57
C GLU A 186 -18.65 21.89 -3.88
N VAL A 187 -17.42 21.37 -3.92
CA VAL A 187 -16.62 21.29 -5.15
C VAL A 187 -17.33 20.46 -6.21
N ALA A 188 -17.84 19.25 -5.84
CA ALA A 188 -18.56 18.39 -6.76
C ALA A 188 -19.78 19.09 -7.39
N ASN A 189 -20.49 19.92 -6.61
CA ASN A 189 -21.68 20.66 -7.07
C ASN A 189 -21.34 21.90 -7.93
N THR A 190 -20.12 22.44 -7.82
CA THR A 190 -19.69 23.68 -8.48
C THR A 190 -18.81 23.46 -9.71
N ILE A 191 -18.25 22.26 -9.88
CA ILE A 191 -17.47 21.89 -11.06
C ILE A 191 -18.33 21.97 -12.33
N GLN A 192 -17.74 22.48 -13.43
CA GLN A 192 -18.36 22.64 -14.74
C GLN A 192 -17.50 21.99 -15.83
N LEU A 193 -18.13 21.29 -16.79
CA LEU A 193 -17.46 20.57 -17.88
C LEU A 193 -16.58 21.48 -18.78
N ASN A 194 -16.98 22.74 -18.95
CA ASN A 194 -16.39 23.65 -19.94
C ASN A 194 -15.42 24.66 -19.33
N THR A 195 -14.89 24.40 -18.14
CA THR A 195 -13.92 25.30 -17.49
C THR A 195 -12.50 24.73 -17.62
N PRO A 196 -11.66 25.24 -18.55
CA PRO A 196 -10.31 24.69 -18.79
C PRO A 196 -9.43 24.70 -17.55
N LEU A 197 -9.59 25.72 -16.69
CA LEU A 197 -8.81 25.84 -15.46
C LEU A 197 -9.15 24.74 -14.43
N GLN A 198 -10.43 24.34 -14.34
CA GLN A 198 -10.85 23.23 -13.46
C GLN A 198 -10.35 21.88 -13.99
N LEU A 199 -10.36 21.67 -15.32
CA LEU A 199 -9.78 20.48 -15.93
C LEU A 199 -8.26 20.42 -15.70
N PHE A 200 -7.57 21.54 -15.82
CA PHE A 200 -6.13 21.63 -15.54
C PHE A 200 -5.84 21.36 -14.05
N ALA A 201 -6.67 21.90 -13.14
CA ALA A 201 -6.59 21.60 -11.71
C ALA A 201 -6.73 20.09 -11.43
N PHE A 202 -7.71 19.44 -12.08
CA PHE A 202 -7.87 17.97 -11.99
C PHE A 202 -6.62 17.24 -12.46
N VAL A 203 -6.01 17.60 -13.59
CA VAL A 203 -4.79 16.97 -14.11
C VAL A 203 -3.62 17.09 -13.12
N LEU A 204 -3.46 18.26 -12.47
CA LEU A 204 -2.42 18.47 -11.46
C LEU A 204 -2.66 17.61 -10.20
N ILE A 205 -3.90 17.52 -9.73
CA ILE A 205 -4.29 16.65 -8.61
C ILE A 205 -4.05 15.18 -8.97
N PHE A 206 -4.44 14.77 -10.19
CA PHE A 206 -4.20 13.43 -10.70
C PHE A 206 -2.70 13.08 -10.77
N ALA A 207 -1.86 14.03 -11.19
CA ALA A 207 -0.40 13.83 -11.21
C ALA A 207 0.16 13.56 -9.82
N GLY A 208 -0.35 14.26 -8.78
CA GLY A 208 0.01 13.99 -7.40
C GLY A 208 -0.39 12.58 -6.93
N PHE A 209 -1.61 12.13 -7.23
CA PHE A 209 -2.03 10.75 -6.98
C PHE A 209 -1.17 9.76 -7.76
N GLY A 210 -0.90 10.01 -9.05
CA GLY A 210 -0.08 9.18 -9.90
C GLY A 210 1.32 8.95 -9.35
N PHE A 211 1.95 10.00 -8.79
CA PHE A 211 3.23 9.90 -8.11
C PHE A 211 3.15 8.96 -6.89
N LYS A 212 2.19 9.18 -6.01
CA LYS A 212 2.04 8.41 -4.76
C LYS A 212 1.80 6.92 -5.01
N ILE A 213 1.03 6.56 -6.03
CA ILE A 213 0.80 5.16 -6.40
C ILE A 213 1.88 4.59 -7.33
N SER A 214 2.86 5.40 -7.76
CA SER A 214 3.92 5.02 -8.71
C SER A 214 3.40 4.69 -10.12
N ALA A 215 2.39 5.40 -10.60
CA ALA A 215 1.91 5.26 -11.96
C ALA A 215 2.87 5.93 -12.96
N VAL A 216 2.99 5.39 -14.17
CA VAL A 216 3.76 6.00 -15.25
C VAL A 216 3.05 7.28 -15.72
N PRO A 217 3.79 8.42 -15.89
CA PRO A 217 5.26 8.58 -15.90
C PRO A 217 5.89 8.84 -14.52
N PHE A 218 5.15 8.90 -13.44
CA PHE A 218 5.60 9.33 -12.11
C PHE A 218 6.27 8.23 -11.26
N HIS A 219 6.73 7.14 -11.88
CA HIS A 219 7.19 5.90 -11.22
C HIS A 219 8.69 5.84 -10.90
N LEU A 220 9.51 6.74 -11.45
CA LEU A 220 10.97 6.60 -11.47
C LEU A 220 11.63 6.49 -10.09
N TRP A 221 11.05 7.11 -9.06
CA TRP A 221 11.55 7.07 -7.70
C TRP A 221 11.44 5.67 -7.05
N THR A 222 10.47 4.87 -7.47
CA THR A 222 10.02 3.67 -6.75
C THR A 222 11.10 2.60 -6.66
N ALA A 223 11.77 2.30 -7.76
CA ALA A 223 12.78 1.23 -7.79
C ALA A 223 13.99 1.57 -6.93
N ASP A 224 14.48 2.80 -6.98
CA ASP A 224 15.65 3.25 -6.23
C ASP A 224 15.35 3.34 -4.73
N VAL A 225 14.15 3.84 -4.38
CA VAL A 225 13.72 3.92 -2.98
C VAL A 225 13.50 2.53 -2.38
N TYR A 226 12.90 1.58 -3.11
CA TYR A 226 12.68 0.23 -2.61
C TYR A 226 14.00 -0.54 -2.41
N GLU A 227 14.94 -0.37 -3.32
CA GLU A 227 16.26 -0.99 -3.21
C GLU A 227 17.06 -0.43 -2.03
N GLY A 228 17.03 0.90 -1.84
CA GLY A 228 17.85 1.59 -0.84
C GLY A 228 17.29 1.55 0.58
N SER A 229 15.96 1.50 0.74
CA SER A 229 15.32 1.51 2.06
C SER A 229 15.42 0.18 2.80
N PRO A 230 15.32 0.15 4.15
CA PRO A 230 15.17 -1.08 4.91
C PRO A 230 13.96 -1.89 4.44
N VAL A 231 14.03 -3.24 4.45
CA VAL A 231 12.97 -4.09 3.86
C VAL A 231 11.61 -3.86 4.50
N ALA A 232 11.55 -3.64 5.81
CA ALA A 232 10.29 -3.34 6.51
C ALA A 232 9.64 -2.05 6.00
N VAL A 233 10.45 -1.02 5.70
CA VAL A 233 10.00 0.24 5.12
C VAL A 233 9.59 0.06 3.66
N THR A 234 10.36 -0.71 2.89
CA THR A 234 10.01 -1.06 1.50
C THR A 234 8.66 -1.78 1.43
N SER A 235 8.41 -2.75 2.33
CA SER A 235 7.13 -3.46 2.38
C SER A 235 5.97 -2.51 2.72
N TYR A 236 6.18 -1.56 3.63
CA TYR A 236 5.18 -0.55 3.97
C TYR A 236 4.86 0.39 2.79
N LEU A 237 5.90 0.91 2.12
CA LEU A 237 5.78 1.73 0.91
C LEU A 237 5.05 0.99 -0.22
N SER A 238 5.31 -0.31 -0.35
CA SER A 238 4.85 -1.09 -1.51
C SER A 238 3.35 -1.32 -1.51
N VAL A 239 2.71 -1.42 -0.33
CA VAL A 239 1.31 -1.82 -0.26
C VAL A 239 0.47 -0.97 0.70
N ILE A 240 0.97 -0.61 1.90
CA ILE A 240 0.16 0.16 2.85
C ILE A 240 0.01 1.59 2.38
N SER A 241 1.11 2.27 2.06
CA SER A 241 1.08 3.65 1.56
C SER A 241 0.30 3.77 0.26
N LYS A 242 0.54 2.87 -0.72
CA LYS A 242 -0.20 2.86 -1.99
C LYS A 242 -1.68 2.54 -1.79
N GLY A 243 -1.99 1.58 -0.92
CA GLY A 243 -3.37 1.21 -0.61
C GLY A 243 -4.17 2.37 -0.03
N ALA A 244 -3.61 3.10 0.93
CA ALA A 244 -4.25 4.27 1.52
C ALA A 244 -4.55 5.35 0.46
N VAL A 245 -3.59 5.65 -0.40
CA VAL A 245 -3.77 6.64 -1.48
C VAL A 245 -4.82 6.17 -2.50
N LEU A 246 -4.85 4.88 -2.86
CA LEU A 246 -5.84 4.33 -3.77
C LEU A 246 -7.25 4.38 -3.18
N PHE A 247 -7.43 4.16 -1.88
CA PHE A 247 -8.73 4.28 -1.21
C PHE A 247 -9.28 5.70 -1.31
N VAL A 248 -8.46 6.71 -1.04
CA VAL A 248 -8.87 8.11 -1.18
C VAL A 248 -9.06 8.50 -2.64
N PHE A 249 -8.24 7.95 -3.53
CA PHE A 249 -8.37 8.22 -4.96
C PHE A 249 -9.71 7.74 -5.52
N ILE A 250 -10.23 6.59 -5.06
CA ILE A 250 -11.60 6.14 -5.37
C ILE A 250 -12.61 7.21 -4.92
N THR A 251 -12.53 7.68 -3.69
CA THR A 251 -13.45 8.68 -3.13
C THR A 251 -13.40 10.00 -3.92
N VAL A 252 -12.21 10.48 -4.23
CA VAL A 252 -12.03 11.74 -4.97
C VAL A 252 -12.53 11.62 -6.41
N LEU A 253 -12.22 10.53 -7.12
CA LEU A 253 -12.68 10.34 -8.50
C LEU A 253 -14.19 10.18 -8.60
N PHE A 254 -14.78 9.35 -7.73
CA PHE A 254 -16.19 8.98 -7.88
C PHE A 254 -17.13 10.01 -7.26
N ASN A 255 -16.71 10.74 -6.22
CA ASN A 255 -17.57 11.70 -5.56
C ASN A 255 -17.27 13.14 -6.03
N VAL A 256 -16.00 13.54 -6.11
CA VAL A 256 -15.65 14.94 -6.43
C VAL A 256 -15.62 15.16 -7.95
N PHE A 257 -14.95 14.28 -8.68
CA PHE A 257 -14.76 14.41 -10.12
C PHE A 257 -15.68 13.49 -10.95
N ALA A 258 -16.85 13.11 -10.41
CA ALA A 258 -17.83 12.30 -11.12
C ALA A 258 -18.25 12.92 -12.46
N LEU A 259 -18.41 14.25 -12.52
CA LEU A 259 -18.76 14.98 -13.73
C LEU A 259 -17.70 14.82 -14.85
N TYR A 260 -16.43 14.61 -14.50
CA TYR A 260 -15.34 14.38 -15.45
C TYR A 260 -15.12 12.90 -15.79
N ALA A 261 -16.09 12.02 -15.52
CA ALA A 261 -15.97 10.57 -15.72
C ALA A 261 -15.48 10.20 -17.12
N HIS A 262 -15.93 10.88 -18.16
CA HIS A 262 -15.49 10.66 -19.54
C HIS A 262 -14.02 11.03 -19.74
N SER A 263 -13.58 12.16 -19.18
CA SER A 263 -12.20 12.66 -19.34
C SER A 263 -11.20 11.83 -18.55
N TRP A 264 -11.48 11.53 -17.26
CA TRP A 264 -10.56 10.74 -16.46
C TRP A 264 -10.52 9.26 -16.86
N TYR A 265 -11.59 8.73 -17.49
CA TYR A 265 -11.57 7.38 -18.04
C TYR A 265 -10.41 7.20 -19.04
N TYR A 266 -10.32 8.05 -20.05
CA TYR A 266 -9.24 7.96 -21.05
C TYR A 266 -7.86 8.17 -20.43
N LEU A 267 -7.74 9.11 -19.50
CA LEU A 267 -6.47 9.35 -18.80
C LEU A 267 -6.04 8.10 -18.01
N ILE A 268 -6.95 7.50 -17.25
CA ILE A 268 -6.68 6.27 -16.49
C ILE A 268 -6.33 5.10 -17.41
N VAL A 269 -7.05 4.92 -18.52
CA VAL A 269 -6.77 3.86 -19.51
C VAL A 269 -5.36 4.00 -20.07
N ILE A 270 -4.97 5.20 -20.50
CA ILE A 270 -3.63 5.47 -21.05
C ILE A 270 -2.56 5.22 -19.98
N VAL A 271 -2.73 5.79 -18.79
CA VAL A 271 -1.79 5.64 -17.68
C VAL A 271 -1.69 4.17 -17.24
N SER A 272 -2.80 3.44 -17.15
CA SER A 272 -2.81 2.03 -16.77
C SER A 272 -2.01 1.17 -17.75
N LEU A 273 -2.22 1.39 -19.06
CA LEU A 273 -1.54 0.66 -20.12
C LEU A 273 -0.01 0.86 -20.04
N PHE A 274 0.45 2.10 -20.00
CA PHE A 274 1.87 2.38 -19.86
C PHE A 274 2.46 1.85 -18.56
N THR A 275 1.70 1.94 -17.45
CA THR A 275 2.13 1.46 -16.13
C THR A 275 2.32 -0.06 -16.11
N MET A 276 1.40 -0.82 -16.72
CA MET A 276 1.56 -2.28 -16.82
C MET A 276 2.74 -2.66 -17.70
N VAL A 277 2.83 -2.08 -18.91
CA VAL A 277 3.85 -2.46 -19.90
C VAL A 277 5.24 -2.11 -19.38
N ILE A 278 5.44 -0.87 -18.94
CA ILE A 278 6.75 -0.40 -18.45
C ILE A 278 7.13 -1.16 -17.18
N GLY A 279 6.23 -1.34 -16.23
CA GLY A 279 6.47 -2.11 -15.01
C GLY A 279 6.94 -3.53 -15.32
N ASN A 280 6.26 -4.23 -16.22
CA ASN A 280 6.63 -5.59 -16.61
C ASN A 280 7.96 -5.67 -17.37
N LEU A 281 8.20 -4.79 -18.33
CA LEU A 281 9.43 -4.80 -19.12
C LEU A 281 10.67 -4.54 -18.25
N PHE A 282 10.56 -3.62 -17.29
CA PHE A 282 11.67 -3.34 -16.39
C PHE A 282 11.85 -4.43 -15.33
N ALA A 283 10.77 -5.07 -14.86
CA ALA A 283 10.84 -6.19 -13.91
C ALA A 283 11.65 -7.37 -14.48
N LEU A 284 11.50 -7.68 -15.78
CA LEU A 284 12.19 -8.76 -16.46
C LEU A 284 13.73 -8.69 -16.41
N ARG A 285 14.29 -7.49 -16.25
CA ARG A 285 15.74 -7.24 -16.30
C ARG A 285 16.39 -7.08 -14.92
N GLN A 286 15.60 -7.15 -13.85
CA GLN A 286 16.13 -6.93 -12.51
C GLN A 286 16.86 -8.16 -11.97
N THR A 287 17.97 -7.92 -11.30
CA THR A 287 18.75 -8.94 -10.56
C THR A 287 18.56 -8.84 -9.05
N ASN A 288 18.36 -7.62 -8.53
CA ASN A 288 18.04 -7.38 -7.12
C ASN A 288 16.55 -7.66 -6.87
N ILE A 289 16.23 -8.46 -5.83
CA ILE A 289 14.86 -8.91 -5.56
C ILE A 289 13.95 -7.78 -5.07
N LYS A 290 14.47 -6.79 -4.33
CA LYS A 290 13.67 -5.61 -3.90
C LYS A 290 13.32 -4.72 -5.09
N ARG A 291 14.30 -4.47 -5.96
CA ARG A 291 14.11 -3.69 -7.17
C ARG A 291 13.16 -4.40 -8.17
N PHE A 292 13.26 -5.72 -8.24
CA PHE A 292 12.30 -6.54 -8.98
C PHE A 292 10.87 -6.36 -8.46
N LEU A 293 10.66 -6.49 -7.14
CA LEU A 293 9.34 -6.29 -6.54
C LEU A 293 8.84 -4.84 -6.68
N ALA A 294 9.73 -3.85 -6.78
CA ALA A 294 9.36 -2.47 -7.07
C ALA A 294 8.70 -2.34 -8.46
N PHE A 295 9.34 -2.85 -9.51
CA PHE A 295 8.78 -2.81 -10.86
C PHE A 295 7.54 -3.70 -11.00
N SER A 296 7.53 -4.85 -10.34
CA SER A 296 6.35 -5.68 -10.20
C SER A 296 5.19 -4.90 -9.56
N SER A 297 5.45 -4.14 -8.49
CA SER A 297 4.43 -3.31 -7.82
C SER A 297 3.90 -2.19 -8.73
N ILE A 298 4.74 -1.62 -9.60
CA ILE A 298 4.30 -0.66 -10.63
C ILE A 298 3.32 -1.35 -11.60
N SER A 299 3.65 -2.55 -12.07
CA SER A 299 2.74 -3.30 -12.93
C SER A 299 1.40 -3.62 -12.26
N GLN A 300 1.39 -3.99 -10.95
CA GLN A 300 0.15 -4.24 -10.22
C GLN A 300 -0.72 -2.98 -10.12
N VAL A 301 -0.12 -1.79 -9.96
CA VAL A 301 -0.87 -0.51 -10.01
C VAL A 301 -1.54 -0.32 -11.37
N GLY A 302 -0.92 -0.72 -12.47
CA GLY A 302 -1.54 -0.71 -13.78
C GLY A 302 -2.83 -1.53 -13.83
N PHE A 303 -2.84 -2.75 -13.25
CA PHE A 303 -4.06 -3.57 -13.14
C PHE A 303 -5.11 -2.92 -12.24
N ILE A 304 -4.72 -2.31 -11.12
CA ILE A 304 -5.64 -1.58 -10.24
C ILE A 304 -6.32 -0.43 -10.98
N LEU A 305 -5.57 0.32 -11.79
CA LEU A 305 -6.10 1.41 -12.59
C LEU A 305 -7.10 0.94 -13.64
N ILE A 306 -6.92 -0.26 -14.24
CA ILE A 306 -7.95 -0.87 -15.10
C ILE A 306 -9.25 -1.08 -14.32
N GLY A 307 -9.16 -1.70 -13.13
CA GLY A 307 -10.34 -1.89 -12.29
C GLY A 307 -11.03 -0.58 -11.93
N LEU A 308 -10.25 0.46 -11.64
CA LEU A 308 -10.75 1.79 -11.31
C LEU A 308 -11.45 2.47 -12.51
N SER A 309 -11.02 2.17 -13.76
CA SER A 309 -11.57 2.80 -14.96
C SER A 309 -13.06 2.48 -15.20
N GLY A 310 -13.59 1.41 -14.63
CA GLY A 310 -15.02 1.11 -14.71
C GLY A 310 -15.93 2.19 -14.11
N GLY A 311 -15.50 2.84 -13.04
CA GLY A 311 -16.18 4.00 -12.44
C GLY A 311 -17.49 3.64 -11.71
N THR A 312 -17.62 2.42 -11.22
CA THR A 312 -18.83 1.88 -10.59
C THR A 312 -18.55 1.39 -9.16
N HIS A 313 -19.61 1.03 -8.43
CA HIS A 313 -19.46 0.35 -7.14
C HIS A 313 -18.69 -0.97 -7.27
N THR A 314 -18.88 -1.72 -8.36
CA THR A 314 -18.08 -2.91 -8.69
C THR A 314 -16.60 -2.58 -8.81
N SER A 315 -16.26 -1.43 -9.39
CA SER A 315 -14.88 -0.96 -9.52
C SER A 315 -14.25 -0.70 -8.15
N ALA A 316 -14.93 0.02 -7.28
CA ALA A 316 -14.44 0.30 -5.93
C ALA A 316 -14.25 -0.99 -5.12
N ALA A 317 -15.24 -1.90 -5.15
CA ALA A 317 -15.14 -3.19 -4.46
C ALA A 317 -13.98 -4.05 -4.97
N SER A 318 -13.80 -4.11 -6.31
CA SER A 318 -12.72 -4.86 -6.94
C SER A 318 -11.34 -4.33 -6.55
N VAL A 319 -11.16 -3.01 -6.51
CA VAL A 319 -9.91 -2.38 -6.07
C VAL A 319 -9.63 -2.65 -4.60
N VAL A 320 -10.62 -2.50 -3.71
CA VAL A 320 -10.43 -2.76 -2.27
C VAL A 320 -10.11 -4.24 -2.03
N TYR A 321 -10.84 -5.16 -2.66
CA TYR A 321 -10.55 -6.59 -2.57
C TYR A 321 -9.12 -6.91 -3.05
N PHE A 322 -8.72 -6.34 -4.19
CA PHE A 322 -7.37 -6.56 -4.70
C PHE A 322 -6.30 -6.03 -3.73
N ILE A 323 -6.52 -4.87 -3.11
CA ILE A 323 -5.57 -4.32 -2.11
C ILE A 323 -5.44 -5.28 -0.92
N VAL A 324 -6.51 -5.87 -0.41
CA VAL A 324 -6.45 -6.89 0.66
C VAL A 324 -5.58 -8.07 0.25
N VAL A 325 -5.85 -8.63 -0.93
CA VAL A 325 -5.07 -9.75 -1.48
C VAL A 325 -3.61 -9.37 -1.68
N TYR A 326 -3.37 -8.16 -2.18
CA TYR A 326 -2.03 -7.64 -2.45
C TYR A 326 -1.23 -7.41 -1.16
N ILE A 327 -1.88 -6.98 -0.06
CA ILE A 327 -1.25 -6.88 1.27
C ILE A 327 -0.70 -8.24 1.68
N PHE A 328 -1.52 -9.28 1.71
CA PHE A 328 -1.06 -10.61 2.15
C PHE A 328 0.02 -11.18 1.23
N SER A 329 -0.12 -11.06 -0.08
CA SER A 329 0.84 -11.58 -1.05
C SER A 329 2.19 -10.85 -0.99
N ASN A 330 2.15 -9.53 -0.95
CA ASN A 330 3.33 -8.68 -0.96
C ASN A 330 4.09 -8.77 0.37
N LEU A 331 3.39 -8.66 1.51
CA LEU A 331 4.00 -8.79 2.83
C LEU A 331 4.50 -10.21 3.09
N GLY A 332 3.87 -11.25 2.52
CA GLY A 332 4.39 -12.61 2.54
C GLY A 332 5.73 -12.73 1.83
N ALA A 333 5.87 -12.12 0.66
CA ALA A 333 7.12 -12.12 -0.09
C ALA A 333 8.21 -11.29 0.63
N PHE A 334 7.91 -10.06 1.01
CA PHE A 334 8.88 -9.20 1.71
C PHE A 334 9.27 -9.74 3.09
N GLY A 335 8.39 -10.44 3.80
CA GLY A 335 8.71 -11.06 5.08
C GLY A 335 9.82 -12.10 4.97
N VAL A 336 9.80 -12.94 3.92
CA VAL A 336 10.88 -13.89 3.64
C VAL A 336 12.15 -13.15 3.22
N ILE A 337 12.04 -12.15 2.35
CA ILE A 337 13.19 -11.36 1.87
C ILE A 337 13.85 -10.62 3.04
N ALA A 338 13.08 -10.07 3.98
CA ALA A 338 13.59 -9.40 5.17
C ALA A 338 14.44 -10.33 6.04
N LEU A 339 13.99 -11.57 6.25
CA LEU A 339 14.77 -12.58 6.98
C LEU A 339 16.04 -12.98 6.25
N VAL A 340 15.96 -13.22 4.94
CA VAL A 340 17.13 -13.59 4.13
C VAL A 340 18.15 -12.46 4.14
N GLN A 341 17.73 -11.23 3.82
CA GLN A 341 18.63 -10.08 3.79
C GLN A 341 19.22 -9.77 5.16
N GLY A 342 18.39 -9.78 6.22
CA GLY A 342 18.82 -9.46 7.58
C GLY A 342 19.86 -10.44 8.15
N LEU A 343 19.78 -11.72 7.79
CA LEU A 343 20.67 -12.76 8.33
C LEU A 343 21.87 -13.07 7.42
N THR A 344 21.75 -12.85 6.11
CA THR A 344 22.80 -13.26 5.14
C THR A 344 23.34 -12.13 4.29
N GLY A 345 22.70 -10.96 4.27
CA GLY A 345 23.04 -9.85 3.37
C GLY A 345 22.72 -10.09 1.89
N LYS A 346 22.14 -11.25 1.52
CA LYS A 346 21.85 -11.63 0.13
C LYS A 346 20.61 -10.93 -0.39
N GLU A 347 20.73 -10.29 -1.55
CA GLU A 347 19.66 -9.48 -2.18
C GLU A 347 19.40 -9.87 -3.65
N ASN A 348 20.23 -10.74 -4.27
CA ASN A 348 20.06 -11.08 -5.66
C ASN A 348 19.12 -12.28 -5.85
N ILE A 349 18.34 -12.25 -6.93
CA ILE A 349 17.42 -13.35 -7.30
C ILE A 349 18.17 -14.68 -7.45
N ASN A 350 19.42 -14.65 -7.96
CA ASN A 350 20.24 -15.85 -8.11
C ASN A 350 20.69 -16.46 -6.76
N ASP A 351 20.73 -15.68 -5.68
CA ASP A 351 21.09 -16.18 -4.35
C ASP A 351 20.04 -17.16 -3.80
N TYR A 352 18.82 -17.13 -4.34
CA TYR A 352 17.72 -18.02 -3.94
C TYR A 352 17.77 -19.39 -4.65
N LYS A 353 18.80 -19.71 -5.47
CA LYS A 353 18.95 -21.02 -6.08
C LYS A 353 19.17 -22.10 -5.01
N GLY A 354 18.32 -23.13 -5.05
CA GLY A 354 18.37 -24.22 -4.08
C GLY A 354 17.88 -23.86 -2.66
N PHE A 355 17.22 -22.70 -2.49
CA PHE A 355 16.73 -22.25 -1.18
C PHE A 355 15.81 -23.29 -0.49
N TYR A 356 15.03 -24.04 -1.26
CA TYR A 356 14.15 -25.10 -0.77
C TYR A 356 14.89 -26.21 -0.02
N LEU A 357 16.14 -26.52 -0.39
CA LEU A 357 16.90 -27.62 0.21
C LEU A 357 17.05 -27.45 1.73
N ASN A 358 17.39 -26.24 2.16
CA ASN A 358 17.68 -25.92 3.55
C ASN A 358 16.53 -25.20 4.29
N ASN A 359 15.64 -24.48 3.56
CA ASN A 359 14.63 -23.59 4.11
C ASN A 359 13.23 -23.87 3.56
N LYS A 360 12.76 -25.12 3.70
CA LYS A 360 11.48 -25.59 3.10
C LYS A 360 10.29 -24.70 3.43
N MET A 361 10.11 -24.32 4.71
CA MET A 361 8.99 -23.49 5.14
C MET A 361 9.01 -22.11 4.49
N LEU A 362 10.15 -21.42 4.51
CA LEU A 362 10.30 -20.11 3.89
C LEU A 362 10.12 -20.15 2.38
N SER A 363 10.60 -21.21 1.73
CA SER A 363 10.43 -21.43 0.29
C SER A 363 8.97 -21.56 -0.10
N TRP A 364 8.18 -22.33 0.65
CA TRP A 364 6.74 -22.44 0.40
C TRP A 364 6.01 -21.12 0.66
N MET A 365 6.35 -20.39 1.72
CA MET A 365 5.76 -19.07 2.00
C MET A 365 6.03 -18.08 0.87
N LEU A 366 7.30 -18.01 0.40
CA LEU A 366 7.67 -17.14 -0.72
C LEU A 366 7.01 -17.62 -2.03
N GLY A 367 7.00 -18.92 -2.28
CA GLY A 367 6.37 -19.53 -3.46
C GLY A 367 4.88 -19.22 -3.57
N ILE A 368 4.11 -19.40 -2.49
CA ILE A 368 2.66 -19.08 -2.44
C ILE A 368 2.43 -17.58 -2.66
N ALA A 369 3.24 -16.73 -2.03
CA ALA A 369 3.17 -15.29 -2.23
C ALA A 369 3.42 -14.89 -3.69
N LEU A 370 4.47 -15.48 -4.33
CA LEU A 370 4.79 -15.23 -5.75
C LEU A 370 3.70 -15.78 -6.68
N PHE A 371 3.12 -16.96 -6.40
CA PHE A 371 1.97 -17.48 -7.16
C PHE A 371 0.76 -16.57 -7.09
N SER A 372 0.50 -15.98 -5.92
CA SER A 372 -0.56 -15.01 -5.76
C SER A 372 -0.28 -13.73 -6.56
N LEU A 373 0.92 -13.17 -6.47
CA LEU A 373 1.31 -11.99 -7.25
C LEU A 373 1.25 -12.25 -8.76
N ALA A 374 1.60 -13.46 -9.20
CA ALA A 374 1.46 -13.89 -10.59
C ALA A 374 -0.01 -13.99 -11.03
N GLY A 375 -0.91 -14.33 -10.12
CA GLY A 375 -2.32 -14.56 -10.43
C GLY A 375 -2.61 -15.99 -10.89
N ILE A 376 -2.01 -16.99 -10.23
CA ILE A 376 -2.24 -18.42 -10.53
C ILE A 376 -3.37 -18.96 -9.66
N PRO A 377 -4.41 -19.63 -10.21
CA PRO A 377 -5.40 -20.34 -9.42
C PRO A 377 -4.74 -21.45 -8.58
N PRO A 378 -5.22 -21.78 -7.37
CA PRO A 378 -6.43 -21.30 -6.70
C PRO A 378 -6.19 -20.14 -5.70
N VAL A 379 -5.02 -19.48 -5.72
CA VAL A 379 -4.72 -18.42 -4.77
C VAL A 379 -5.42 -17.10 -5.10
N ALA A 380 -5.61 -16.26 -4.09
CA ALA A 380 -6.44 -15.05 -4.14
C ALA A 380 -6.03 -14.05 -5.23
N GLY A 381 -4.76 -13.98 -5.59
CA GLY A 381 -4.28 -13.06 -6.62
C GLY A 381 -4.93 -13.25 -7.99
N PHE A 382 -5.32 -14.48 -8.33
CA PHE A 382 -6.09 -14.76 -9.54
C PHE A 382 -7.46 -14.07 -9.49
N PHE A 383 -8.22 -14.28 -8.42
CA PHE A 383 -9.55 -13.68 -8.25
C PHE A 383 -9.48 -12.16 -8.19
N GLY A 384 -8.47 -11.61 -7.49
CA GLY A 384 -8.24 -10.17 -7.44
C GLY A 384 -8.05 -9.55 -8.81
N LYS A 385 -7.16 -10.11 -9.64
CA LYS A 385 -6.95 -9.65 -11.02
C LYS A 385 -8.19 -9.86 -11.88
N PHE A 386 -8.87 -10.99 -11.72
CA PHE A 386 -10.11 -11.29 -12.44
C PHE A 386 -11.18 -10.24 -12.19
N PHE A 387 -11.44 -9.86 -10.93
CA PHE A 387 -12.43 -8.83 -10.60
C PHE A 387 -12.02 -7.45 -11.12
N LEU A 388 -10.73 -7.08 -11.10
CA LEU A 388 -10.26 -5.84 -11.69
C LEU A 388 -10.50 -5.79 -13.20
N LEU A 389 -10.22 -6.89 -13.91
CA LEU A 389 -10.46 -6.98 -15.35
C LEU A 389 -11.95 -6.97 -15.70
N LEU A 390 -12.76 -7.67 -14.90
CA LEU A 390 -14.22 -7.68 -15.06
C LEU A 390 -14.79 -6.27 -14.94
N SER A 391 -14.38 -5.53 -13.91
CA SER A 391 -14.79 -4.15 -13.70
C SER A 391 -14.32 -3.22 -14.83
N GLY A 392 -13.08 -3.35 -15.29
CA GLY A 392 -12.58 -2.59 -16.44
C GLY A 392 -13.31 -2.90 -17.75
N ALA A 393 -13.89 -4.10 -17.89
CA ALA A 393 -14.67 -4.51 -19.06
C ALA A 393 -16.07 -3.86 -19.14
N GLU A 394 -16.63 -3.33 -18.04
CA GLU A 394 -17.95 -2.72 -18.00
C GLU A 394 -18.13 -1.56 -19.00
N LYS A 395 -17.05 -0.87 -19.35
CA LYS A 395 -17.05 0.21 -20.37
C LYS A 395 -16.90 -0.31 -21.82
N GLY A 396 -16.84 -1.61 -22.04
CA GLY A 396 -16.73 -2.22 -23.38
C GLY A 396 -15.34 -2.14 -24.04
N ALA A 397 -14.30 -1.70 -23.32
CA ALA A 397 -12.94 -1.61 -23.83
C ALA A 397 -12.24 -2.98 -23.79
N TYR A 398 -12.74 -3.98 -24.50
CA TYR A 398 -12.18 -5.34 -24.49
C TYR A 398 -10.74 -5.42 -25.00
N TRP A 399 -10.31 -4.49 -25.86
CA TRP A 399 -8.91 -4.39 -26.31
C TRP A 399 -7.95 -4.11 -25.14
N LEU A 400 -8.37 -3.29 -24.15
CA LEU A 400 -7.59 -3.03 -22.93
C LEU A 400 -7.45 -4.30 -22.09
N ILE A 401 -8.53 -5.09 -21.98
CA ILE A 401 -8.51 -6.37 -21.27
C ILE A 401 -7.59 -7.38 -21.98
N ALA A 402 -7.58 -7.40 -23.31
CA ALA A 402 -6.68 -8.26 -24.08
C ALA A 402 -5.19 -7.89 -23.83
N ILE A 403 -4.86 -6.60 -23.82
CA ILE A 403 -3.49 -6.15 -23.48
C ILE A 403 -3.14 -6.49 -22.02
N ALA A 404 -4.08 -6.33 -21.10
CA ALA A 404 -3.87 -6.71 -19.71
C ALA A 404 -3.61 -8.22 -19.56
N ALA A 405 -4.35 -9.06 -20.28
CA ALA A 405 -4.13 -10.50 -20.29
C ALA A 405 -2.72 -10.88 -20.81
N ILE A 406 -2.24 -10.23 -21.87
CA ILE A 406 -0.85 -10.41 -22.36
C ILE A 406 0.15 -10.00 -21.25
N ASN A 407 -0.08 -8.88 -20.59
CA ASN A 407 0.78 -8.41 -19.48
C ASN A 407 0.74 -9.36 -18.27
N MET A 408 -0.38 -10.04 -18.01
CA MET A 408 -0.44 -11.10 -17.00
C MET A 408 0.47 -12.27 -17.35
N VAL A 409 0.50 -12.71 -18.62
CA VAL A 409 1.41 -13.78 -19.08
C VAL A 409 2.88 -13.36 -18.91
N VAL A 410 3.22 -12.11 -19.25
CA VAL A 410 4.58 -11.59 -19.03
C VAL A 410 4.93 -11.60 -17.52
N SER A 411 3.99 -11.17 -16.68
CA SER A 411 4.20 -11.19 -15.22
C SER A 411 4.36 -12.60 -14.67
N LEU A 412 3.60 -13.56 -15.18
CA LEU A 412 3.71 -14.97 -14.83
C LEU A 412 5.13 -15.51 -15.07
N TYR A 413 5.71 -15.19 -16.23
CA TYR A 413 7.06 -15.66 -16.59
C TYR A 413 8.12 -15.26 -15.56
N TYR A 414 8.19 -13.99 -15.15
CA TYR A 414 9.25 -13.56 -14.25
C TYR A 414 9.03 -14.04 -12.80
N TYR A 415 7.79 -14.18 -12.34
CA TYR A 415 7.53 -14.78 -11.03
C TYR A 415 7.87 -16.27 -11.00
N LEU A 416 7.50 -17.01 -12.04
CA LEU A 416 7.85 -18.43 -12.17
C LEU A 416 9.35 -18.65 -12.28
N ASN A 417 10.11 -17.72 -12.87
CA ASN A 417 11.57 -17.81 -12.93
C ASN A 417 12.19 -17.76 -11.52
N ILE A 418 11.65 -16.92 -10.60
CA ILE A 418 12.10 -16.92 -9.20
C ILE A 418 11.69 -18.21 -8.49
N VAL A 419 10.47 -18.68 -8.71
CA VAL A 419 10.02 -19.98 -8.15
C VAL A 419 10.90 -21.12 -8.64
N LYS A 420 11.29 -21.13 -9.92
CA LYS A 420 12.24 -22.08 -10.47
C LYS A 420 13.58 -22.05 -9.75
N ASN A 421 14.16 -20.85 -9.51
CA ASN A 421 15.39 -20.70 -8.73
C ASN A 421 15.25 -21.30 -7.31
N ILE A 422 14.13 -21.07 -6.66
CA ILE A 422 13.88 -21.54 -5.29
C ILE A 422 13.79 -23.07 -5.21
N PHE A 423 13.02 -23.71 -6.10
CA PHE A 423 12.59 -25.10 -5.98
C PHE A 423 13.35 -26.07 -6.89
N ILE A 424 13.83 -25.62 -8.07
CA ILE A 424 14.35 -26.50 -9.11
C ILE A 424 15.86 -26.33 -9.30
N ASP A 425 16.33 -25.08 -9.40
CA ASP A 425 17.74 -24.83 -9.68
C ASP A 425 18.59 -25.16 -8.45
N LYS A 426 19.72 -25.83 -8.69
CA LYS A 426 20.69 -26.18 -7.65
C LYS A 426 21.79 -25.14 -7.56
N SER A 427 22.37 -24.98 -6.38
CA SER A 427 23.55 -24.16 -6.13
C SER A 427 24.39 -24.79 -5.04
N ASP A 428 25.69 -24.83 -5.25
CA ASP A 428 26.65 -25.31 -4.24
C ASP A 428 26.74 -24.35 -3.04
N ASN A 429 26.38 -23.07 -3.26
CA ASN A 429 26.37 -22.00 -2.25
C ASN A 429 24.91 -21.64 -1.83
N SER A 430 24.02 -22.65 -1.71
CA SER A 430 22.65 -22.41 -1.24
C SER A 430 22.63 -21.76 0.15
N ILE A 431 21.63 -20.91 0.41
CA ILE A 431 21.44 -20.28 1.72
C ILE A 431 21.24 -21.38 2.79
N GLU A 432 22.07 -21.34 3.83
CA GLU A 432 21.97 -22.24 4.97
C GLU A 432 20.62 -22.09 5.68
N LYS A 433 20.33 -23.04 6.59
CA LYS A 433 19.09 -23.03 7.37
C LYS A 433 19.03 -21.79 8.26
N LEU A 434 18.00 -20.95 8.04
CA LEU A 434 17.80 -19.70 8.77
C LEU A 434 16.96 -19.93 10.04
N PRO A 435 17.37 -19.39 11.20
CA PRO A 435 16.53 -19.36 12.40
C PRO A 435 15.39 -18.36 12.21
N ILE A 436 14.17 -18.77 12.58
CA ILE A 436 12.98 -17.92 12.46
C ILE A 436 12.43 -17.67 13.86
N ALA A 437 12.41 -16.42 14.29
CA ALA A 437 11.76 -15.99 15.52
C ALA A 437 10.22 -16.16 15.43
N ILE A 438 9.56 -16.23 16.59
CA ILE A 438 8.11 -16.51 16.68
C ILE A 438 7.28 -15.41 15.97
N GLN A 439 7.58 -14.13 16.21
CA GLN A 439 6.77 -13.01 15.67
C GLN A 439 6.79 -12.95 14.13
N PRO A 440 7.95 -12.93 13.43
CA PRO A 440 7.97 -13.01 11.97
C PRO A 440 7.34 -14.28 11.41
N ARG A 441 7.48 -15.43 12.13
CA ARG A 441 6.83 -16.67 11.72
C ARG A 441 5.32 -16.54 11.72
N ILE A 442 4.73 -16.01 12.80
CA ILE A 442 3.28 -15.76 12.89
C ILE A 442 2.83 -14.82 11.77
N ALA A 443 3.52 -13.71 11.56
CA ALA A 443 3.19 -12.75 10.50
C ALA A 443 3.17 -13.40 9.10
N MET A 444 4.16 -14.22 8.78
CA MET A 444 4.22 -14.92 7.49
C MET A 444 3.13 -15.99 7.35
N ILE A 445 2.79 -16.71 8.44
CA ILE A 445 1.67 -17.68 8.45
C ILE A 445 0.35 -16.93 8.20
N ILE A 446 0.14 -15.77 8.85
CA ILE A 446 -1.04 -14.92 8.62
C ILE A 446 -1.12 -14.53 7.13
N CYS A 447 0.02 -14.15 6.51
CA CYS A 447 0.05 -13.83 5.08
C CYS A 447 -0.36 -15.02 4.21
N VAL A 448 0.16 -16.23 4.48
CA VAL A 448 -0.21 -17.44 3.72
C VAL A 448 -1.69 -17.79 3.90
N ILE A 449 -2.20 -17.73 5.14
CA ILE A 449 -3.63 -17.97 5.44
C ILE A 449 -4.48 -16.91 4.74
N GLY A 450 -4.06 -15.63 4.76
CA GLY A 450 -4.74 -14.54 4.08
C GLY A 450 -4.80 -14.74 2.57
N VAL A 451 -3.70 -15.16 1.93
CA VAL A 451 -3.65 -15.45 0.49
C VAL A 451 -4.56 -16.61 0.11
N VAL A 452 -4.53 -17.71 0.85
CA VAL A 452 -5.34 -18.90 0.55
C VAL A 452 -6.80 -18.66 0.93
N GLY A 453 -7.04 -18.14 2.14
CA GLY A 453 -8.37 -17.91 2.68
C GLY A 453 -9.18 -16.91 1.86
N SER A 454 -8.60 -15.75 1.49
CA SER A 454 -9.31 -14.77 0.66
C SER A 454 -9.58 -15.28 -0.76
N GLY A 455 -8.80 -16.24 -1.26
CA GLY A 455 -9.06 -16.89 -2.55
C GLY A 455 -10.20 -17.90 -2.51
N LEU A 456 -10.35 -18.60 -1.38
CA LEU A 456 -11.37 -19.63 -1.22
C LEU A 456 -12.71 -19.08 -0.67
N CYS A 457 -12.67 -17.94 0.04
CA CYS A 457 -13.83 -17.30 0.66
C CYS A 457 -14.44 -16.23 -0.25
N GLY A 458 -15.36 -16.58 -1.14
CA GLY A 458 -16.11 -15.64 -1.97
C GLY A 458 -16.91 -14.58 -1.18
N GLY A 459 -17.26 -14.87 0.07
CA GLY A 459 -17.97 -13.96 0.96
C GLY A 459 -17.21 -12.66 1.29
N LEU A 460 -15.89 -12.65 1.20
CA LEU A 460 -15.10 -11.42 1.42
C LEU A 460 -15.39 -10.36 0.35
N TYR A 461 -15.42 -10.75 -0.93
CA TYR A 461 -15.74 -9.83 -2.01
C TYR A 461 -17.16 -9.29 -1.87
N GLN A 462 -18.12 -10.18 -1.56
CA GLN A 462 -19.52 -9.77 -1.35
C GLN A 462 -19.65 -8.79 -0.18
N TYR A 463 -18.98 -9.04 0.94
CA TYR A 463 -18.98 -8.13 2.09
C TYR A 463 -18.43 -6.74 1.74
N ILE A 464 -17.33 -6.67 0.98
CA ILE A 464 -16.76 -5.40 0.50
C ILE A 464 -17.75 -4.69 -0.42
N PHE A 465 -18.37 -5.43 -1.36
CA PHE A 465 -19.33 -4.89 -2.30
C PHE A 465 -20.57 -4.29 -1.62
N ASP A 466 -21.06 -4.95 -0.57
CA ASP A 466 -22.21 -4.47 0.19
C ASP A 466 -21.91 -3.20 1.01
N LEU A 467 -20.66 -2.97 1.38
CA LEU A 467 -20.23 -1.73 2.06
C LEU A 467 -20.00 -0.55 1.10
N VAL A 468 -19.79 -0.81 -0.18
CA VAL A 468 -19.57 0.23 -1.20
C VAL A 468 -20.90 0.75 -1.76
N LYS A 469 -21.98 -0.03 -1.68
CA LYS A 469 -23.33 0.39 -2.08
C LYS A 469 -23.89 1.49 -1.20
#